data_c8c747983845f7641dc19412174d559f
#
_entry.id   c8c747983845f7641dc19412174d559f
#
_cell.length_a   1.000
_cell.length_b   1.000
_cell.length_c   1.000
_cell.angle_alpha   90.00
_cell.angle_beta   90.00
_cell.angle_gamma   90.00
#
_symmetry.space_group_name_H-M   'P 1'
#
loop_
_entity.id
_entity.type
_entity.pdbx_description
1 polymer ?
#
loop_
_entity_poly.entity_id
_entity_poly.type
_entity_poly.pdbx_seq_one_letter_code
_entity_poly.pdbx_strand_id
1 'polypeptide(L)'
;MPLITIQYDTSSFAFPHVPLPDVWTFRKKFQDTAITDLETQVNDAVDRILEHSSLIPGATIAVGVGSRGIANLQQVVRSVVSKLVAGGYQPYIVPAMGSHGGATAEGQVAILADYGITEATIGVPVKATMEVDQIASLDDGYPVYLDQNAAHADGILVINRIKHHTDFVGPI
;
A
#
# COMPACT_ATOMS: atom_id res chain seq x y z
N MET A 1 13.51 34.29 -2.28
CA MET A 1 12.09 34.59 -2.44
C MET A 1 11.70 35.57 -1.35
N PRO A 2 11.06 36.72 -1.68
CA PRO A 2 10.56 37.61 -0.65
C PRO A 2 9.44 36.91 0.14
N LEU A 3 9.53 36.95 1.45
CA LEU A 3 8.47 36.48 2.34
C LEU A 3 7.27 37.43 2.20
N ILE A 4 6.13 36.91 1.82
CA ILE A 4 4.88 37.67 1.81
C ILE A 4 4.32 37.59 3.24
N THR A 5 4.38 38.73 3.95
CA THR A 5 3.72 38.84 5.25
C THR A 5 2.28 39.30 5.01
N ILE A 6 1.33 38.46 5.32
CA ILE A 6 -0.09 38.81 5.28
C ILE A 6 -0.45 39.32 6.69
N GLN A 7 -0.76 40.60 6.80
CA GLN A 7 -1.33 41.20 8.00
C GLN A 7 -2.86 41.21 7.85
N TYR A 8 -3.58 40.59 8.77
CA TYR A 8 -5.02 40.72 8.84
C TYR A 8 -5.39 41.42 10.15
N ASP A 9 -6.36 42.28 10.03
CA ASP A 9 -6.95 42.93 11.19
C ASP A 9 -7.84 41.91 11.93
N THR A 10 -7.37 41.48 13.11
CA THR A 10 -8.12 40.57 13.98
C THR A 10 -9.13 41.31 14.87
N SER A 11 -9.14 42.65 14.86
CA SER A 11 -10.05 43.44 15.68
C SER A 11 -11.51 43.34 15.28
N SER A 12 -11.77 42.93 14.01
CA SER A 12 -13.12 42.70 13.49
C SER A 12 -13.71 41.34 13.87
N PHE A 13 -12.92 40.42 14.44
CA PHE A 13 -13.39 39.12 14.88
C PHE A 13 -13.62 39.11 16.40
N ALA A 14 -14.77 39.62 16.80
CA ALA A 14 -15.22 39.47 18.21
C ALA A 14 -15.82 38.06 18.39
N PHE A 15 -15.02 37.15 18.87
CA PHE A 15 -15.54 35.84 19.27
C PHE A 15 -16.23 35.98 20.64
N PRO A 16 -17.42 35.41 20.82
CA PRO A 16 -18.04 35.38 22.17
C PRO A 16 -17.11 34.63 23.12
N HIS A 17 -16.98 35.17 24.32
CA HIS A 17 -16.22 34.50 25.37
C HIS A 17 -16.98 33.26 25.81
N VAL A 18 -16.63 32.12 25.22
CA VAL A 18 -17.17 30.81 25.57
C VAL A 18 -16.14 30.11 26.45
N PRO A 19 -16.51 29.68 27.68
CA PRO A 19 -15.60 28.89 28.50
C PRO A 19 -15.23 27.60 27.74
N LEU A 20 -13.95 27.33 27.64
CA LEU A 20 -13.48 26.09 27.04
C LEU A 20 -13.86 24.91 27.92
N PRO A 21 -14.29 23.78 27.34
CA PRO A 21 -14.57 22.58 28.11
C PRO A 21 -13.29 22.05 28.77
N ASP A 22 -13.46 21.34 29.88
CA ASP A 22 -12.36 20.63 30.51
C ASP A 22 -11.73 19.63 29.55
N VAL A 23 -10.41 19.57 29.50
CA VAL A 23 -9.66 18.64 28.69
C VAL A 23 -9.06 17.56 29.58
N TRP A 24 -9.39 16.33 29.26
CA TRP A 24 -8.86 15.17 29.96
C TRP A 24 -7.82 14.46 29.06
N THR A 25 -6.66 14.15 29.63
CA THR A 25 -5.67 13.32 28.99
C THR A 25 -5.82 11.87 29.43
N PHE A 26 -5.86 10.94 28.49
CA PHE A 26 -5.85 9.52 28.77
C PHE A 26 -4.81 8.81 27.93
N ARG A 27 -4.25 7.73 28.49
CA ARG A 27 -3.32 6.85 27.77
C ARG A 27 -3.96 5.49 27.60
N LYS A 28 -4.24 5.13 26.35
CA LYS A 28 -4.68 3.78 26.01
C LYS A 28 -3.45 2.86 25.93
N LYS A 29 -3.47 1.77 26.68
CA LYS A 29 -2.51 0.68 26.51
C LYS A 29 -3.05 -0.26 25.46
N PHE A 30 -2.27 -0.47 24.41
CA PHE A 30 -2.56 -1.50 23.42
C PHE A 30 -1.87 -2.80 23.87
N GLN A 31 -2.48 -3.94 23.54
CA GLN A 31 -1.77 -5.21 23.69
C GLN A 31 -0.65 -5.24 22.67
N ASP A 32 0.54 -5.57 23.10
CA ASP A 32 1.67 -5.79 22.22
C ASP A 32 1.56 -7.23 21.68
N THR A 33 1.08 -7.32 20.45
CA THR A 33 0.95 -8.58 19.70
C THR A 33 1.96 -8.64 18.56
N ALA A 34 3.13 -8.02 18.75
CA ALA A 34 4.16 -7.99 17.74
C ALA A 34 4.58 -9.43 17.33
N ILE A 35 4.68 -9.63 16.04
CA ILE A 35 5.19 -10.89 15.47
C ILE A 35 6.69 -10.96 15.74
N THR A 36 7.15 -12.02 16.40
CA THR A 36 8.56 -12.21 16.76
C THR A 36 9.37 -12.88 15.66
N ASP A 37 8.74 -13.68 14.80
CA ASP A 37 9.35 -14.33 13.65
C ASP A 37 8.57 -13.96 12.39
N LEU A 38 8.91 -12.79 11.85
CA LEU A 38 8.21 -12.23 10.69
C LEU A 38 8.43 -13.07 9.43
N GLU A 39 9.63 -13.56 9.22
CA GLU A 39 9.98 -14.31 8.01
C GLU A 39 9.20 -15.61 7.91
N THR A 40 9.19 -16.42 8.98
CA THR A 40 8.39 -17.65 9.03
C THR A 40 6.91 -17.37 8.82
N GLN A 41 6.37 -16.36 9.50
CA GLN A 41 4.95 -16.02 9.36
C GLN A 41 4.58 -15.58 7.92
N VAL A 42 5.44 -14.83 7.27
CA VAL A 42 5.24 -14.43 5.87
C VAL A 42 5.34 -15.66 4.95
N ASN A 43 6.34 -16.51 5.12
CA ASN A 43 6.52 -17.69 4.30
C ASN A 43 5.32 -18.65 4.43
N ASP A 44 4.84 -18.91 5.64
CA ASP A 44 3.65 -19.73 5.89
C ASP A 44 2.38 -19.11 5.25
N ALA A 45 2.27 -17.78 5.26
CA ALA A 45 1.15 -17.11 4.63
C ALA A 45 1.20 -17.25 3.09
N VAL A 46 2.38 -17.12 2.50
CA VAL A 46 2.56 -17.29 1.04
C VAL A 46 2.27 -18.76 0.65
N ASP A 47 2.74 -19.74 1.42
CA ASP A 47 2.44 -21.15 1.16
C ASP A 47 0.93 -21.41 1.14
N ARG A 48 0.21 -20.95 2.16
CA ARG A 48 -1.26 -21.07 2.21
C ARG A 48 -1.97 -20.43 1.03
N ILE A 49 -1.49 -19.26 0.56
CA ILE A 49 -2.04 -18.58 -0.61
C ILE A 49 -1.81 -19.44 -1.86
N LEU A 50 -0.60 -19.94 -2.05
CA LEU A 50 -0.22 -20.73 -3.22
C LEU A 50 -0.95 -22.08 -3.26
N GLU A 51 -1.13 -22.77 -2.11
CA GLU A 51 -1.90 -24.00 -2.00
C GLU A 51 -3.35 -23.87 -2.48
N HIS A 52 -3.94 -22.67 -2.36
CA HIS A 52 -5.32 -22.38 -2.79
C HIS A 52 -5.38 -21.71 -4.17
N SER A 53 -4.24 -21.53 -4.83
CA SER A 53 -4.15 -20.95 -6.16
C SER A 53 -4.08 -22.01 -7.24
N SER A 54 -4.42 -21.65 -8.47
CA SER A 54 -4.19 -22.48 -9.67
C SER A 54 -2.85 -22.19 -10.35
N LEU A 55 -1.99 -21.37 -9.74
CA LEU A 55 -0.73 -20.97 -10.32
C LEU A 55 0.28 -22.11 -10.29
N ILE A 56 1.03 -22.26 -11.36
CA ILE A 56 2.09 -23.26 -11.49
C ILE A 56 3.46 -22.58 -11.57
N PRO A 57 4.56 -23.26 -11.24
CA PRO A 57 5.90 -22.74 -11.43
C PRO A 57 6.11 -22.21 -12.88
N GLY A 58 6.78 -21.06 -12.99
CA GLY A 58 6.92 -20.29 -14.23
C GLY A 58 5.92 -19.16 -14.39
N ALA A 59 4.81 -19.16 -13.65
CA ALA A 59 3.83 -18.09 -13.70
C ALA A 59 4.41 -16.75 -13.21
N THR A 60 3.97 -15.67 -13.86
CA THR A 60 4.29 -14.30 -13.48
C THR A 60 3.36 -13.83 -12.36
N ILE A 61 3.91 -13.18 -11.33
CA ILE A 61 3.13 -12.68 -10.20
C ILE A 61 3.42 -11.19 -9.99
N ALA A 62 2.40 -10.36 -10.16
CA ALA A 62 2.45 -8.96 -9.78
C ALA A 62 2.28 -8.83 -8.25
N VAL A 63 3.33 -8.39 -7.56
CA VAL A 63 3.28 -8.12 -6.12
C VAL A 63 2.94 -6.67 -5.90
N GLY A 64 1.68 -6.39 -5.61
CA GLY A 64 1.16 -5.06 -5.32
C GLY A 64 1.58 -4.59 -3.93
N VAL A 65 2.36 -3.52 -3.86
CA VAL A 65 2.91 -3.00 -2.60
C VAL A 65 2.28 -1.67 -2.22
N GLY A 66 1.60 -1.63 -1.08
CA GLY A 66 1.06 -0.42 -0.47
C GLY A 66 2.15 0.47 0.15
N SER A 67 1.82 1.72 0.46
CA SER A 67 2.79 2.74 0.88
C SER A 67 2.67 3.20 2.33
N ARG A 68 1.64 2.82 3.09
CA ARG A 68 1.40 3.43 4.41
C ARG A 68 1.12 2.43 5.52
N GLY A 69 1.77 2.70 6.66
CA GLY A 69 1.43 2.08 7.94
C GLY A 69 1.69 0.58 8.02
N ILE A 70 2.61 0.07 7.21
CA ILE A 70 3.07 -1.32 7.28
C ILE A 70 4.44 -1.32 7.94
N ALA A 71 4.52 -1.86 9.14
CA ALA A 71 5.80 -2.03 9.81
C ALA A 71 6.65 -3.07 9.06
N ASN A 72 7.97 -2.84 9.01
CA ASN A 72 8.94 -3.74 8.37
C ASN A 72 8.60 -4.07 6.90
N LEU A 73 8.01 -3.12 6.16
CA LEU A 73 7.51 -3.34 4.80
C LEU A 73 8.56 -3.96 3.88
N GLN A 74 9.80 -3.44 3.89
CA GLN A 74 10.88 -3.96 3.08
C GLN A 74 11.16 -5.45 3.38
N GLN A 75 11.19 -5.81 4.67
CA GLN A 75 11.44 -7.20 5.08
C GLN A 75 10.30 -8.11 4.62
N VAL A 76 9.04 -7.69 4.79
CA VAL A 76 7.86 -8.44 4.30
C VAL A 76 7.95 -8.66 2.79
N VAL A 77 8.19 -7.59 2.01
CA VAL A 77 8.29 -7.68 0.55
C VAL A 77 9.42 -8.61 0.13
N ARG A 78 10.59 -8.51 0.78
CA ARG A 78 11.73 -9.39 0.51
C ARG A 78 11.41 -10.85 0.78
N SER A 79 10.77 -11.17 1.92
CA SER A 79 10.39 -12.53 2.26
C SER A 79 9.39 -13.11 1.26
N VAL A 80 8.34 -12.33 0.91
CA VAL A 80 7.37 -12.73 -0.12
C VAL A 80 8.05 -13.03 -1.44
N VAL A 81 8.86 -12.10 -1.96
CA VAL A 81 9.55 -12.27 -3.24
C VAL A 81 10.50 -13.46 -3.22
N SER A 82 11.32 -13.60 -2.16
CA SER A 82 12.24 -14.74 -2.01
C SER A 82 11.49 -16.07 -2.02
N LYS A 83 10.35 -16.14 -1.32
CA LYS A 83 9.51 -17.34 -1.28
C LYS A 83 8.91 -17.68 -2.63
N LEU A 84 8.41 -16.68 -3.37
CA LEU A 84 7.87 -16.87 -4.73
C LEU A 84 8.95 -17.34 -5.70
N VAL A 85 10.14 -16.71 -5.68
CA VAL A 85 11.27 -17.12 -6.52
C VAL A 85 11.72 -18.54 -6.20
N ALA A 86 11.82 -18.91 -4.91
CA ALA A 86 12.14 -20.26 -4.50
C ALA A 86 11.10 -21.29 -4.94
N GLY A 87 9.84 -20.90 -5.07
CA GLY A 87 8.76 -21.70 -5.63
C GLY A 87 8.75 -21.79 -7.16
N GLY A 88 9.72 -21.13 -7.82
CA GLY A 88 9.84 -21.15 -9.28
C GLY A 88 8.95 -20.15 -10.01
N TYR A 89 8.32 -19.20 -9.31
CA TYR A 89 7.51 -18.13 -9.89
C TYR A 89 8.37 -16.96 -10.37
N GLN A 90 7.80 -16.10 -11.19
CA GLN A 90 8.45 -14.89 -11.73
C GLN A 90 7.79 -13.63 -11.17
N PRO A 91 8.07 -13.28 -9.91
CA PRO A 91 7.47 -12.08 -9.30
C PRO A 91 8.11 -10.79 -9.81
N TYR A 92 7.32 -9.72 -9.82
CA TYR A 92 7.77 -8.33 -9.96
C TYR A 92 6.91 -7.42 -9.09
N ILE A 93 7.48 -6.29 -8.67
CA ILE A 93 6.79 -5.33 -7.81
C ILE A 93 5.95 -4.37 -8.64
N VAL A 94 4.74 -4.10 -8.18
CA VAL A 94 3.85 -3.05 -8.70
C VAL A 94 3.44 -2.13 -7.57
N PRO A 95 3.57 -0.80 -7.70
CA PRO A 95 3.04 0.11 -6.69
C PRO A 95 1.51 -0.01 -6.59
N ALA A 96 0.98 -0.20 -5.38
CA ALA A 96 -0.45 -0.30 -5.10
C ALA A 96 -0.84 0.77 -4.07
N MET A 97 -0.71 2.03 -4.44
CA MET A 97 -0.79 3.16 -3.52
C MET A 97 -1.69 4.32 -3.98
N GLY A 98 -2.47 4.12 -5.03
CA GLY A 98 -3.41 5.13 -5.54
C GLY A 98 -2.72 6.41 -6.01
N SER A 99 -3.14 7.58 -5.52
CA SER A 99 -2.62 8.88 -5.94
C SER A 99 -1.32 9.32 -5.24
N HIS A 100 -0.68 8.45 -4.47
CA HIS A 100 0.59 8.79 -3.84
C HIS A 100 1.70 9.03 -4.89
N GLY A 101 2.75 9.70 -4.50
CA GLY A 101 3.83 10.05 -5.44
C GLY A 101 3.39 11.03 -6.53
N GLY A 102 2.42 11.91 -6.22
CA GLY A 102 1.88 12.86 -7.19
C GLY A 102 1.08 12.21 -8.32
N ALA A 103 0.60 10.98 -8.12
CA ALA A 103 -0.08 10.18 -9.14
C ALA A 103 0.76 10.02 -10.44
N THR A 104 2.07 9.77 -10.26
CA THR A 104 3.00 9.48 -11.36
C THR A 104 3.73 8.18 -11.10
N ALA A 105 4.12 7.46 -12.16
CA ALA A 105 4.87 6.22 -12.05
C ALA A 105 6.21 6.43 -11.34
N GLU A 106 6.94 7.46 -11.71
CA GLU A 106 8.23 7.84 -11.14
C GLU A 106 8.11 8.19 -9.66
N GLY A 107 7.07 8.96 -9.30
CA GLY A 107 6.82 9.33 -7.91
C GLY A 107 6.45 8.15 -7.03
N GLN A 108 5.72 7.16 -7.56
CA GLN A 108 5.39 5.93 -6.85
C GLN A 108 6.63 5.03 -6.67
N VAL A 109 7.50 4.93 -7.69
CA VAL A 109 8.78 4.23 -7.58
C VAL A 109 9.68 4.90 -6.53
N ALA A 110 9.73 6.24 -6.50
CA ALA A 110 10.49 6.97 -5.50
C ALA A 110 10.01 6.67 -4.07
N ILE A 111 8.70 6.61 -3.84
CA ILE A 111 8.14 6.22 -2.53
C ILE A 111 8.56 4.80 -2.14
N LEU A 112 8.53 3.83 -3.05
CA LEU A 112 8.99 2.48 -2.77
C LEU A 112 10.50 2.48 -2.44
N ALA A 113 11.29 3.26 -3.17
CA ALA A 113 12.72 3.40 -2.90
C ALA A 113 13.01 4.01 -1.51
N ASP A 114 12.22 4.97 -1.05
CA ASP A 114 12.31 5.54 0.31
C ASP A 114 12.03 4.48 1.39
N TYR A 115 11.22 3.48 1.10
CA TYR A 115 11.02 2.29 1.95
C TYR A 115 12.11 1.23 1.76
N GLY A 116 13.12 1.49 0.94
CA GLY A 116 14.19 0.54 0.62
C GLY A 116 13.76 -0.58 -0.34
N ILE A 117 12.65 -0.40 -1.07
CA ILE A 117 12.13 -1.37 -2.04
C ILE A 117 12.57 -0.92 -3.44
N THR A 118 13.67 -1.49 -3.90
CA THR A 118 14.24 -1.27 -5.23
C THR A 118 14.59 -2.61 -5.85
N GLU A 119 14.81 -2.65 -7.15
CA GLU A 119 15.28 -3.86 -7.83
C GLU A 119 16.58 -4.39 -7.21
N ALA A 120 17.51 -3.49 -6.87
CA ALA A 120 18.78 -3.86 -6.24
C ALA A 120 18.63 -4.50 -4.86
N THR A 121 17.63 -4.08 -4.07
CA THR A 121 17.43 -4.56 -2.70
C THR A 121 16.50 -5.77 -2.60
N ILE A 122 15.56 -5.89 -3.52
CA ILE A 122 14.54 -6.96 -3.52
C ILE A 122 14.92 -8.09 -4.49
N GLY A 123 15.68 -7.78 -5.56
CA GLY A 123 16.17 -8.78 -6.52
C GLY A 123 15.23 -9.07 -7.68
N VAL A 124 14.13 -8.30 -7.82
CA VAL A 124 13.17 -8.44 -8.93
C VAL A 124 12.79 -7.06 -9.46
N PRO A 125 12.32 -6.95 -10.72
CA PRO A 125 11.94 -5.67 -11.30
C PRO A 125 10.85 -4.93 -10.51
N VAL A 126 10.93 -3.60 -10.48
CA VAL A 126 9.86 -2.72 -10.04
C VAL A 126 9.24 -2.11 -11.29
N LYS A 127 8.00 -2.48 -11.59
CA LYS A 127 7.25 -2.01 -12.75
C LYS A 127 6.16 -1.04 -12.29
N ALA A 128 6.23 0.19 -12.75
CA ALA A 128 5.23 1.21 -12.45
C ALA A 128 4.74 1.84 -13.76
N THR A 129 3.45 2.03 -13.85
CA THR A 129 2.79 2.72 -14.96
C THR A 129 1.57 3.46 -14.45
N MET A 130 1.08 4.41 -15.22
CA MET A 130 -0.24 5.02 -15.02
C MET A 130 -1.26 4.50 -16.03
N GLU A 131 -0.83 3.62 -16.93
CA GLU A 131 -1.71 2.95 -17.87
C GLU A 131 -2.54 1.88 -17.16
N VAL A 132 -3.79 1.75 -17.58
CA VAL A 132 -4.76 0.82 -16.99
C VAL A 132 -5.49 0.06 -18.08
N ASP A 133 -5.86 -1.19 -17.80
CA ASP A 133 -6.76 -1.97 -18.62
C ASP A 133 -8.14 -2.08 -17.98
N GLN A 134 -9.17 -1.98 -18.78
CA GLN A 134 -10.52 -2.28 -18.31
C GLN A 134 -10.70 -3.81 -18.26
N ILE A 135 -10.84 -4.33 -17.04
CA ILE A 135 -10.94 -5.77 -16.79
C ILE A 135 -12.37 -6.28 -16.65
N ALA A 136 -13.31 -5.38 -16.34
CA ALA A 136 -14.74 -5.71 -16.19
C ALA A 136 -15.61 -4.46 -16.30
N SER A 137 -16.91 -4.68 -16.24
CA SER A 137 -17.93 -3.64 -15.98
C SER A 137 -18.89 -4.15 -14.93
N LEU A 138 -19.33 -3.28 -14.03
CA LEU A 138 -20.39 -3.58 -13.07
C LEU A 138 -21.77 -3.61 -13.77
N ASP A 139 -22.79 -4.13 -13.09
CA ASP A 139 -24.14 -4.28 -13.63
C ASP A 139 -24.78 -2.94 -14.05
N ASP A 140 -24.38 -1.84 -13.42
CA ASP A 140 -24.79 -0.47 -13.74
C ASP A 140 -23.97 0.18 -14.87
N GLY A 141 -23.05 -0.59 -15.49
CA GLY A 141 -22.21 -0.16 -16.61
C GLY A 141 -20.93 0.57 -16.19
N TYR A 142 -20.63 0.70 -14.89
CA TYR A 142 -19.36 1.28 -14.44
C TYR A 142 -18.18 0.40 -14.81
N PRO A 143 -17.14 0.95 -15.49
CA PRO A 143 -15.96 0.19 -15.86
C PRO A 143 -15.06 -0.06 -14.63
N VAL A 144 -14.48 -1.26 -14.56
CA VAL A 144 -13.47 -1.63 -13.56
C VAL A 144 -12.12 -1.65 -14.23
N TYR A 145 -11.19 -0.85 -13.71
CA TYR A 145 -9.84 -0.72 -14.24
C TYR A 145 -8.82 -1.34 -13.29
N LEU A 146 -7.76 -1.88 -13.87
CA LEU A 146 -6.60 -2.42 -13.15
C LEU A 146 -5.33 -1.87 -13.78
N ASP A 147 -4.28 -1.68 -12.98
CA ASP A 147 -2.94 -1.36 -13.47
C ASP A 147 -2.52 -2.36 -14.57
N GLN A 148 -2.01 -1.86 -15.68
CA GLN A 148 -1.69 -2.67 -16.86
C GLN A 148 -0.66 -3.76 -16.56
N ASN A 149 0.39 -3.47 -15.77
CA ASN A 149 1.35 -4.48 -15.37
C ASN A 149 0.70 -5.59 -14.53
N ALA A 150 -0.22 -5.21 -13.63
CA ALA A 150 -0.93 -6.19 -12.81
C ALA A 150 -1.94 -7.00 -13.62
N ALA A 151 -2.62 -6.37 -14.59
CA ALA A 151 -3.60 -7.04 -15.46
C ALA A 151 -2.97 -8.12 -16.35
N HIS A 152 -1.72 -7.94 -16.71
CA HIS A 152 -1.00 -8.89 -17.57
C HIS A 152 -0.20 -9.96 -16.80
N ALA A 153 -0.31 -10.02 -15.48
CA ALA A 153 0.27 -11.10 -14.70
C ALA A 153 -0.65 -12.33 -14.66
N ASP A 154 -0.07 -13.51 -14.49
CA ASP A 154 -0.84 -14.75 -14.26
C ASP A 154 -1.50 -14.76 -12.88
N GLY A 155 -0.94 -13.99 -11.91
CA GLY A 155 -1.49 -13.81 -10.59
C GLY A 155 -1.11 -12.49 -9.96
N ILE A 156 -1.92 -12.05 -8.99
CA ILE A 156 -1.68 -10.82 -8.23
C ILE A 156 -1.64 -11.17 -6.74
N LEU A 157 -0.55 -10.78 -6.06
CA LEU A 157 -0.42 -10.87 -4.61
C LEU A 157 -0.32 -9.46 -4.05
N VAL A 158 -1.21 -9.11 -3.11
CA VAL A 158 -1.26 -7.76 -2.54
C VAL A 158 -0.67 -7.74 -1.14
N ILE A 159 0.30 -6.85 -0.90
CA ILE A 159 0.84 -6.54 0.42
C ILE A 159 0.29 -5.18 0.85
N ASN A 160 -0.72 -5.19 1.71
CA ASN A 160 -1.37 -3.98 2.16
C ASN A 160 -1.82 -4.09 3.62
N ARG A 161 -2.12 -2.93 4.22
CA ARG A 161 -2.69 -2.86 5.56
C ARG A 161 -4.21 -2.83 5.50
N ILE A 162 -4.86 -3.78 6.15
CA ILE A 162 -6.31 -3.74 6.36
C ILE A 162 -6.61 -2.69 7.43
N LYS A 163 -7.43 -1.71 7.10
CA LYS A 163 -7.90 -0.65 8.01
C LYS A 163 -9.29 -0.17 7.61
N HIS A 164 -10.05 0.33 8.58
CA HIS A 164 -11.30 1.00 8.26
C HIS A 164 -11.06 2.23 7.38
N HIS A 165 -11.91 2.41 6.38
CA HIS A 165 -11.98 3.65 5.62
C HIS A 165 -12.77 4.70 6.41
N THR A 166 -12.49 5.99 6.20
CA THR A 166 -13.18 7.08 6.87
C THR A 166 -14.61 7.27 6.37
N ASP A 167 -14.84 7.01 5.08
CA ASP A 167 -16.09 7.35 4.39
C ASP A 167 -16.85 6.11 3.90
N PHE A 168 -16.16 5.00 3.64
CA PHE A 168 -16.80 3.78 3.16
C PHE A 168 -17.08 2.82 4.30
N VAL A 169 -18.33 2.31 4.35
CA VAL A 169 -18.76 1.26 5.26
C VAL A 169 -19.20 0.07 4.42
N GLY A 170 -18.64 -1.10 4.70
CA GLY A 170 -18.97 -2.33 3.99
C GLY A 170 -18.55 -3.55 4.79
N PRO A 171 -19.05 -4.74 4.45
CA PRO A 171 -18.53 -6.00 5.01
C PRO A 171 -17.09 -6.18 4.55
N ILE A 172 -16.22 -6.55 5.47
CA ILE A 172 -14.84 -6.95 5.21
C ILE A 172 -14.76 -8.46 5.26
#